data_90a8aafc30376af0254aa63056736ca7
#
_entry.id   90a8aafc30376af0254aa63056736ca7
#
_cell.length_a   1.000
_cell.length_b   1.000
_cell.length_c   1.000
_cell.angle_alpha   90.00
_cell.angle_beta   90.00
_cell.angle_gamma   90.00
#
_symmetry.space_group_name_H-M   'P 1'
#
loop_
_entity.id
_entity.type
_entity.pdbx_description
1 polymer ?
#
loop_
_entity_poly.entity_id
_entity_poly.type
_entity_poly.pdbx_seq_one_letter_code
_entity_poly.pdbx_strand_id
1 'polypeptide(L)'
;MKLANKFSVSHVFSSDMVIQRGERIRIWGWAPPEEEGAVVCAEFSGLHGDAVIKGGEWCVELGGVLPANTEGETLTVYGADGAETSFDGVLVGDVYFCIGQSNVRYPLEAIICGAPEGYPGRGCVITDEENIRLNLSSIHDADGNDIYPVRGTTELCRDVRHGRKWQKPSEGAREFSALGFFVAQILVQKTGNAIPVGVIEIDADGQSLGMFMPNELADELHTDDLIDGVYKCMWHIGPEPSRYVYNQFIYPFQRIGHSGIVWYQGESDFNEVNCPVYSKNFAALMTELRRRFDLKKHRDFPVYIVELPASYPPYEGWPEGELWAYIDYGNIRPEMGRIPNLLPNSYIAASSDLWLDDRYWNSIHPYCKYPQAERVTDIMLAVGYGIGDLEHAAGPQFCSVRYDGEKAGVVFRYIADGITSAGSSDIIGFEVRDKDGVWKAPADVSEYGDVNGDGISDTVELVSDGEITGVRYNARSTNTFPADVNLCSSEGVPAIAFTDLKDDERAERPAEINTDNYMFVDL
;
A
#
# COMPACT_ATOMS: atom_id res chain seq x y z
N MET A 1 18.85 -18.29 -20.07
CA MET A 1 19.16 -18.11 -18.65
C MET A 1 20.67 -18.21 -18.49
N LYS A 2 21.37 -17.15 -18.02
CA LYS A 2 22.80 -17.26 -17.73
C LYS A 2 22.95 -18.00 -16.39
N LEU A 3 23.68 -19.10 -16.38
CA LEU A 3 24.06 -19.80 -15.16
C LEU A 3 25.02 -18.92 -14.34
N ALA A 4 25.00 -19.06 -13.01
CA ALA A 4 25.95 -18.38 -12.15
C ALA A 4 27.38 -18.83 -12.46
N ASN A 5 28.34 -17.93 -12.45
CA ASN A 5 29.74 -18.24 -12.69
C ASN A 5 30.49 -18.59 -11.40
N LYS A 6 29.83 -18.38 -10.23
CA LYS A 6 30.38 -18.67 -8.90
C LYS A 6 29.22 -18.87 -7.92
N PHE A 7 29.50 -19.52 -6.80
CA PHE A 7 28.57 -19.59 -5.66
C PHE A 7 28.18 -18.19 -5.20
N SER A 8 26.90 -17.98 -4.90
CA SER A 8 26.39 -16.71 -4.40
C SER A 8 25.12 -16.89 -3.58
N VAL A 9 24.96 -16.07 -2.55
CA VAL A 9 23.70 -15.88 -1.81
C VAL A 9 22.93 -14.73 -2.47
N SER A 10 21.60 -14.80 -2.47
CA SER A 10 20.79 -13.72 -3.02
C SER A 10 21.05 -12.39 -2.30
N HIS A 11 21.10 -11.29 -3.05
CA HIS A 11 21.33 -9.94 -2.52
C HIS A 11 20.14 -9.37 -1.73
N VAL A 12 19.04 -10.10 -1.58
CA VAL A 12 17.98 -9.71 -0.60
C VAL A 12 18.48 -9.86 0.84
N PHE A 13 19.53 -10.65 1.04
CA PHE A 13 20.22 -10.83 2.33
C PHE A 13 21.41 -9.91 2.43
N SER A 14 21.52 -9.22 3.53
CA SER A 14 22.68 -8.43 3.91
C SER A 14 22.78 -8.29 5.43
N SER A 15 23.91 -7.84 5.92
CA SER A 15 24.05 -7.46 7.32
C SER A 15 22.98 -6.44 7.72
N ASP A 16 22.69 -6.38 9.00
CA ASP A 16 21.66 -5.50 9.59
C ASP A 16 20.23 -5.76 9.10
N MET A 17 19.91 -6.92 8.52
CA MET A 17 18.55 -7.25 8.11
C MET A 17 17.65 -7.65 9.29
N VAL A 18 16.33 -7.66 9.05
CA VAL A 18 15.35 -8.30 9.93
C VAL A 18 14.83 -9.56 9.25
N ILE A 19 14.85 -10.67 9.99
CA ILE A 19 14.19 -11.92 9.61
C ILE A 19 12.82 -11.99 10.29
N GLN A 20 11.77 -12.41 9.54
CA GLN A 20 10.42 -12.50 10.05
C GLN A 20 10.31 -13.50 11.20
N ARG A 21 9.86 -13.03 12.38
CA ARG A 21 9.58 -13.89 13.53
C ARG A 21 8.41 -14.83 13.29
N GLY A 22 8.50 -16.01 13.86
CA GLY A 22 7.40 -16.98 13.84
C GLY A 22 7.05 -17.55 12.46
N GLU A 23 7.81 -17.21 11.42
CA GLU A 23 7.67 -17.75 10.07
C GLU A 23 8.88 -18.64 9.73
N ARG A 24 8.76 -19.52 8.74
CA ARG A 24 9.89 -20.31 8.26
C ARG A 24 10.95 -19.40 7.64
N ILE A 25 12.20 -19.74 7.90
CA ILE A 25 13.35 -18.98 7.42
C ILE A 25 13.93 -19.70 6.21
N ARG A 26 13.93 -19.05 5.07
CA ARG A 26 14.49 -19.57 3.82
C ARG A 26 15.64 -18.69 3.36
N ILE A 27 16.77 -19.31 3.06
CA ILE A 27 17.96 -18.65 2.51
C ILE A 27 18.23 -19.29 1.16
N TRP A 28 18.48 -18.50 0.13
CA TRP A 28 18.65 -19.02 -1.23
C TRP A 28 19.72 -18.29 -2.01
N GLY A 29 20.11 -18.90 -3.12
CA GLY A 29 21.09 -18.34 -4.01
C GLY A 29 21.34 -19.24 -5.22
N TRP A 30 22.49 -19.04 -5.81
CA TRP A 30 22.88 -19.70 -7.06
C TRP A 30 24.28 -20.28 -6.96
N ALA A 31 24.52 -21.29 -7.77
CA ALA A 31 25.80 -21.94 -7.86
C ALA A 31 26.17 -22.23 -9.32
N PRO A 32 27.48 -22.38 -9.64
CA PRO A 32 27.92 -22.73 -10.97
C PRO A 32 27.59 -24.21 -11.29
N PRO A 33 27.52 -24.58 -12.59
CA PRO A 33 27.12 -25.93 -13.01
C PRO A 33 27.97 -27.06 -12.45
N GLU A 34 29.23 -26.80 -12.17
CA GLU A 34 30.19 -27.77 -11.59
C GLU A 34 29.83 -28.16 -10.14
N GLU A 35 29.03 -27.40 -9.46
CA GLU A 35 28.54 -27.67 -8.09
C GLU A 35 27.17 -28.37 -8.08
N GLU A 36 26.62 -28.74 -9.23
CA GLU A 36 25.34 -29.44 -9.30
C GLU A 36 25.34 -30.72 -8.46
N GLY A 37 24.32 -30.88 -7.61
CA GLY A 37 24.20 -32.02 -6.68
C GLY A 37 24.96 -31.86 -5.36
N ALA A 38 25.77 -30.84 -5.19
CA ALA A 38 26.45 -30.55 -3.94
C ALA A 38 25.51 -29.96 -2.88
N VAL A 39 25.92 -29.96 -1.62
CA VAL A 39 25.11 -29.49 -0.48
C VAL A 39 25.55 -28.11 -0.03
N VAL A 40 24.59 -27.23 0.18
CA VAL A 40 24.74 -25.94 0.82
C VAL A 40 24.12 -26.02 2.20
N CYS A 41 24.78 -25.48 3.23
CA CYS A 41 24.26 -25.40 4.59
C CYS A 41 24.10 -23.95 5.01
N ALA A 42 23.17 -23.71 5.95
CA ALA A 42 23.04 -22.40 6.59
C ALA A 42 22.72 -22.58 8.09
N GLU A 43 23.18 -21.60 8.88
CA GLU A 43 22.92 -21.56 10.31
C GLU A 43 22.61 -20.14 10.77
N PHE A 44 21.64 -20.03 11.70
CA PHE A 44 21.25 -18.78 12.32
C PHE A 44 20.57 -19.04 13.66
N SER A 45 21.01 -18.34 14.72
CA SER A 45 20.37 -18.38 16.04
C SER A 45 20.11 -19.82 16.56
N GLY A 46 21.08 -20.72 16.35
CA GLY A 46 20.98 -22.13 16.75
C GLY A 46 20.12 -23.00 15.83
N LEU A 47 19.49 -22.46 14.80
CA LEU A 47 18.82 -23.23 13.76
C LEU A 47 19.80 -23.58 12.64
N HIS A 48 19.62 -24.76 12.06
CA HIS A 48 20.43 -25.27 10.95
C HIS A 48 19.53 -25.81 9.84
N GLY A 49 20.02 -25.78 8.62
CA GLY A 49 19.37 -26.38 7.47
C GLY A 49 20.37 -26.66 6.36
N ASP A 50 19.98 -27.54 5.44
CA ASP A 50 20.75 -27.87 4.25
C ASP A 50 19.87 -27.98 3.01
N ALA A 51 20.47 -27.82 1.84
CA ALA A 51 19.82 -27.99 0.54
C ALA A 51 20.82 -28.51 -0.50
N VAL A 52 20.29 -29.28 -1.43
CA VAL A 52 21.05 -29.75 -2.60
C VAL A 52 20.89 -28.74 -3.74
N ILE A 53 22.00 -28.37 -4.38
CA ILE A 53 22.01 -27.54 -5.58
C ILE A 53 21.35 -28.30 -6.73
N LYS A 54 20.32 -27.71 -7.35
CA LYS A 54 19.56 -28.25 -8.47
C LYS A 54 19.32 -27.21 -9.54
N GLY A 55 19.77 -27.48 -10.75
CA GLY A 55 19.61 -26.52 -11.86
C GLY A 55 20.37 -25.21 -11.65
N GLY A 56 21.45 -25.24 -10.86
CA GLY A 56 22.21 -24.06 -10.49
C GLY A 56 21.56 -23.17 -9.44
N GLU A 57 20.50 -23.63 -8.75
CA GLU A 57 19.82 -22.94 -7.65
C GLU A 57 19.85 -23.76 -6.37
N TRP A 58 19.81 -23.10 -5.24
CA TRP A 58 19.65 -23.71 -3.94
C TRP A 58 18.75 -22.87 -3.03
N CYS A 59 18.07 -23.52 -2.12
CA CYS A 59 17.23 -22.86 -1.11
C CYS A 59 17.25 -23.70 0.18
N VAL A 60 17.92 -23.20 1.20
CA VAL A 60 17.96 -23.78 2.53
C VAL A 60 16.75 -23.30 3.32
N GLU A 61 15.99 -24.20 3.92
CA GLU A 61 14.99 -23.90 4.94
C GLU A 61 15.56 -24.28 6.31
N LEU A 62 15.66 -23.32 7.23
CA LEU A 62 16.15 -23.60 8.59
C LEU A 62 15.10 -24.38 9.39
N GLY A 63 15.58 -25.28 10.25
CA GLY A 63 14.77 -26.27 10.97
C GLY A 63 13.94 -25.71 12.12
N GLY A 64 13.31 -24.56 11.97
CA GLY A 64 12.46 -23.97 13.01
C GLY A 64 11.98 -22.57 12.71
N VAL A 65 11.36 -21.95 13.71
CA VAL A 65 10.93 -20.56 13.72
C VAL A 65 11.46 -19.86 14.96
N LEU A 66 11.70 -18.57 14.91
CA LEU A 66 12.28 -17.80 15.99
C LEU A 66 11.29 -16.78 16.56
N PRO A 67 11.31 -16.52 17.88
CA PRO A 67 10.64 -15.38 18.49
C PRO A 67 11.36 -14.08 18.14
N ALA A 68 10.79 -12.93 18.47
CA ALA A 68 11.47 -11.65 18.35
C ALA A 68 12.79 -11.65 19.14
N ASN A 69 13.83 -11.09 18.53
CA ASN A 69 15.14 -10.94 19.14
C ASN A 69 15.77 -9.61 18.69
N THR A 70 16.10 -8.76 19.65
CA THR A 70 16.73 -7.45 19.47
C THR A 70 18.26 -7.51 19.47
N GLU A 71 18.82 -8.65 19.83
CA GLU A 71 20.27 -8.88 19.79
C GLU A 71 20.67 -9.25 18.37
N GLY A 72 21.60 -8.50 17.80
CA GLY A 72 22.11 -8.76 16.46
C GLY A 72 22.97 -10.01 16.43
N GLU A 73 22.53 -11.03 15.67
CA GLU A 73 23.26 -12.30 15.50
C GLU A 73 23.84 -12.42 14.08
N THR A 74 24.68 -13.41 13.87
CA THR A 74 25.28 -13.70 12.56
C THR A 74 24.55 -14.85 11.87
N LEU A 75 24.06 -14.61 10.64
CA LEU A 75 23.61 -15.64 9.74
C LEU A 75 24.78 -16.09 8.86
N THR A 76 25.07 -17.38 8.85
CA THR A 76 26.18 -17.93 8.03
C THR A 76 25.67 -18.95 7.02
N VAL A 77 26.19 -18.88 5.80
CA VAL A 77 25.93 -19.81 4.69
C VAL A 77 27.24 -20.43 4.24
N TYR A 78 27.26 -21.74 4.15
CA TYR A 78 28.41 -22.52 3.72
C TYR A 78 28.14 -23.12 2.34
N GLY A 79 28.91 -22.71 1.33
CA GLY A 79 28.90 -23.25 -0.03
C GLY A 79 29.62 -24.58 -0.15
N ALA A 80 29.38 -25.28 -1.25
CA ALA A 80 29.94 -26.59 -1.52
C ALA A 80 31.48 -26.59 -1.74
N ASP A 81 32.00 -25.49 -2.24
CA ASP A 81 33.43 -25.26 -2.46
C ASP A 81 34.20 -24.85 -1.19
N GLY A 82 33.51 -24.80 -0.05
CA GLY A 82 34.03 -24.27 1.22
C GLY A 82 33.94 -22.75 1.33
N ALA A 83 33.24 -22.10 0.42
CA ALA A 83 32.92 -20.66 0.55
C ALA A 83 32.05 -20.43 1.78
N GLU A 84 32.37 -19.39 2.53
CA GLU A 84 31.57 -18.91 3.67
C GLU A 84 31.07 -17.50 3.37
N THR A 85 29.78 -17.29 3.59
CA THR A 85 29.17 -15.97 3.49
C THR A 85 28.43 -15.70 4.79
N SER A 86 28.80 -14.62 5.48
CA SER A 86 28.20 -14.24 6.77
C SER A 86 27.56 -12.86 6.69
N PHE A 87 26.44 -12.70 7.40
CA PHE A 87 25.70 -11.47 7.57
C PHE A 87 25.57 -11.18 9.06
N ASP A 88 26.15 -10.06 9.50
CA ASP A 88 26.16 -9.65 10.90
C ASP A 88 25.00 -8.73 11.26
N GLY A 89 24.70 -8.63 12.56
CA GLY A 89 23.68 -7.69 13.07
C GLY A 89 22.24 -8.05 12.67
N VAL A 90 22.00 -9.32 12.33
CA VAL A 90 20.67 -9.81 11.92
C VAL A 90 19.72 -9.86 13.12
N LEU A 91 18.61 -9.17 13.03
CA LEU A 91 17.55 -9.14 14.04
C LEU A 91 16.42 -10.10 13.66
N VAL A 92 15.61 -10.49 14.65
CA VAL A 92 14.36 -11.23 14.41
C VAL A 92 13.18 -10.38 14.85
N GLY A 93 12.27 -10.08 13.93
CA GLY A 93 11.16 -9.16 14.20
C GLY A 93 10.07 -9.27 13.15
N ASP A 94 9.31 -8.20 12.97
CA ASP A 94 8.28 -8.14 11.94
C ASP A 94 8.80 -7.42 10.69
N VAL A 95 8.62 -8.04 9.55
CA VAL A 95 8.97 -7.48 8.25
C VAL A 95 7.69 -7.05 7.54
N TYR A 96 7.65 -5.82 7.04
CA TYR A 96 6.55 -5.31 6.24
C TYR A 96 7.05 -4.83 4.89
N PHE A 97 6.23 -5.03 3.88
CA PHE A 97 6.40 -4.33 2.62
C PHE A 97 5.65 -3.00 2.66
N CYS A 98 6.28 -1.93 2.21
CA CYS A 98 5.63 -0.66 1.91
C CYS A 98 5.65 -0.48 0.39
N ILE A 99 4.49 -0.68 -0.24
CA ILE A 99 4.37 -0.78 -1.70
C ILE A 99 3.47 0.33 -2.23
N GLY A 100 3.89 0.96 -3.32
CA GLY A 100 3.07 1.94 -4.02
C GLY A 100 3.82 2.73 -5.09
N GLN A 101 3.42 3.98 -5.26
CA GLN A 101 4.03 4.88 -6.23
C GLN A 101 4.71 6.08 -5.55
N SER A 102 4.72 7.25 -6.15
CA SER A 102 5.43 8.44 -5.68
C SER A 102 5.11 8.85 -4.23
N ASN A 103 3.90 8.58 -3.73
CA ASN A 103 3.55 8.83 -2.33
C ASN A 103 4.20 7.85 -1.35
N VAL A 104 4.55 6.63 -1.77
CA VAL A 104 5.42 5.73 -1.00
C VAL A 104 6.86 6.21 -1.09
N ARG A 105 7.33 6.54 -2.29
CA ARG A 105 8.69 7.06 -2.49
C ARG A 105 8.95 8.38 -1.77
N TYR A 106 7.92 9.12 -1.39
CA TYR A 106 8.06 10.45 -0.78
C TYR A 106 9.04 10.41 0.41
N PRO A 107 10.25 11.02 0.30
CA PRO A 107 11.31 10.76 1.23
C PRO A 107 11.08 11.44 2.58
N LEU A 108 11.55 10.81 3.66
CA LEU A 108 11.48 11.37 5.01
C LEU A 108 12.11 12.75 5.10
N GLU A 109 13.19 12.99 4.36
CA GLU A 109 13.86 14.31 4.29
C GLU A 109 12.90 15.43 3.88
N ALA A 110 11.96 15.14 2.96
CA ALA A 110 10.98 16.13 2.52
C ALA A 110 10.01 16.53 3.65
N ILE A 111 9.71 15.63 4.58
CA ILE A 111 8.90 15.95 5.77
C ILE A 111 9.74 16.75 6.76
N ILE A 112 10.94 16.30 7.07
CA ILE A 112 11.81 16.93 8.07
C ILE A 112 12.17 18.36 7.68
N CYS A 113 12.50 18.61 6.41
CA CYS A 113 12.97 19.89 5.91
C CYS A 113 11.90 20.74 5.25
N GLY A 114 10.90 20.13 4.61
CA GLY A 114 9.92 20.81 3.76
C GLY A 114 8.57 21.05 4.41
N ALA A 115 8.12 20.20 5.34
CA ALA A 115 6.82 20.39 5.98
C ALA A 115 6.78 21.68 6.81
N PRO A 116 5.60 22.30 6.98
CA PRO A 116 5.43 23.50 7.80
C PRO A 116 5.92 23.33 9.24
N GLU A 117 6.30 24.41 9.90
CA GLU A 117 6.69 24.38 11.31
C GLU A 117 5.50 23.90 12.16
N GLY A 118 5.78 22.98 13.09
CA GLY A 118 4.75 22.35 13.92
C GLY A 118 3.96 21.23 13.24
N TYR A 119 4.26 20.92 11.96
CA TYR A 119 3.60 19.83 11.26
C TYR A 119 4.00 18.46 11.83
N PRO A 120 3.05 17.53 11.99
CA PRO A 120 3.36 16.20 12.49
C PRO A 120 4.47 15.50 11.67
N GLY A 121 5.43 14.93 12.36
CA GLY A 121 6.59 14.27 11.74
C GLY A 121 7.78 15.18 11.41
N ARG A 122 7.63 16.52 11.33
CA ARG A 122 8.74 17.42 11.05
C ARG A 122 9.86 17.36 12.09
N GLY A 123 9.51 17.17 13.35
CA GLY A 123 10.46 17.03 14.46
C GLY A 123 10.95 15.59 14.68
N CYS A 124 10.80 14.71 13.70
CA CYS A 124 11.20 13.31 13.80
C CYS A 124 12.69 13.18 14.15
N VAL A 125 12.97 12.33 15.12
CA VAL A 125 14.34 11.97 15.52
C VAL A 125 14.71 10.66 14.84
N ILE A 126 15.79 10.68 14.06
CA ILE A 126 16.39 9.50 13.46
C ILE A 126 17.44 8.96 14.42
N THR A 127 17.26 7.73 14.89
CA THR A 127 18.19 7.09 15.84
C THR A 127 18.31 5.58 15.53
N ASP A 128 19.49 5.02 15.81
CA ASP A 128 19.74 3.58 15.73
C ASP A 128 19.42 2.86 17.05
N GLU A 129 19.00 3.57 18.09
CA GLU A 129 18.55 2.98 19.35
C GLU A 129 17.19 2.27 19.20
N GLU A 130 16.40 2.67 18.19
CA GLU A 130 15.19 1.97 17.80
C GLU A 130 15.56 0.78 16.89
N ASN A 131 14.96 -0.38 17.14
CA ASN A 131 15.22 -1.60 16.37
C ASN A 131 14.51 -1.58 15.00
N ILE A 132 14.80 -0.56 14.20
CA ILE A 132 14.30 -0.37 12.84
C ILE A 132 15.40 -0.75 11.84
N ARG A 133 14.99 -1.43 10.76
CA ARG A 133 15.86 -1.68 9.61
C ARG A 133 15.11 -1.41 8.31
N LEU A 134 15.80 -0.80 7.38
CA LEU A 134 15.25 -0.27 6.16
C LEU A 134 15.89 -0.95 4.95
N ASN A 135 15.07 -1.44 4.03
CA ASN A 135 15.53 -1.98 2.76
C ASN A 135 14.95 -1.13 1.64
N LEU A 136 15.76 -0.18 1.18
CA LEU A 136 15.36 0.76 0.14
C LEU A 136 15.41 0.11 -1.24
N SER A 137 14.30 0.13 -1.96
CA SER A 137 14.25 -0.16 -3.39
C SER A 137 14.65 1.06 -4.19
N SER A 138 15.91 1.46 -4.10
CA SER A 138 16.37 2.61 -4.86
C SER A 138 16.29 2.37 -6.36
N ILE A 139 15.73 3.33 -7.08
CA ILE A 139 15.88 3.47 -8.53
C ILE A 139 17.24 4.07 -8.89
N HIS A 140 18.06 4.40 -7.88
CA HIS A 140 19.42 4.91 -8.05
C HIS A 140 20.44 3.82 -7.75
N ASP A 141 21.54 3.80 -8.52
CA ASP A 141 22.70 2.97 -8.18
C ASP A 141 23.52 3.60 -7.03
N ALA A 142 24.57 2.89 -6.60
CA ALA A 142 25.46 3.36 -5.56
C ALA A 142 26.16 4.70 -5.90
N ASP A 143 26.16 5.09 -7.16
CA ASP A 143 26.74 6.32 -7.68
C ASP A 143 25.69 7.44 -7.85
N GLY A 144 24.43 7.18 -7.47
CA GLY A 144 23.31 8.13 -7.55
C GLY A 144 22.71 8.29 -8.94
N ASN A 145 23.03 7.39 -9.89
CA ASN A 145 22.40 7.42 -11.20
C ASN A 145 21.07 6.70 -11.14
N ASP A 146 20.06 7.25 -11.84
CA ASP A 146 18.76 6.58 -11.98
C ASP A 146 18.93 5.20 -12.62
N ILE A 147 18.74 4.17 -11.83
CA ILE A 147 18.54 2.83 -12.34
C ILE A 147 17.06 2.70 -12.68
N TYR A 148 16.63 3.41 -13.71
CA TYR A 148 15.31 3.13 -14.23
C TYR A 148 15.23 1.64 -14.53
N PRO A 149 14.11 1.00 -14.14
CA PRO A 149 13.86 -0.38 -14.49
C PRO A 149 14.17 -0.54 -15.97
N VAL A 150 14.80 -1.66 -16.33
CA VAL A 150 15.04 -1.93 -17.76
C VAL A 150 13.68 -2.03 -18.40
N ARG A 151 13.33 -0.97 -19.10
CA ARG A 151 12.04 -0.81 -19.76
C ARG A 151 11.81 -1.98 -20.72
N GLY A 152 10.56 -2.41 -20.83
CA GLY A 152 10.18 -3.47 -21.74
C GLY A 152 10.62 -4.89 -21.31
N THR A 153 11.12 -5.09 -20.08
CA THR A 153 11.40 -6.48 -19.64
C THR A 153 10.18 -7.15 -19.05
N THR A 154 9.72 -8.19 -19.69
CA THR A 154 8.77 -9.16 -19.16
C THR A 154 9.47 -10.29 -18.39
N GLU A 155 10.80 -10.29 -18.33
CA GLU A 155 11.57 -11.30 -17.64
C GLU A 155 11.60 -11.09 -16.13
N LEU A 156 11.40 -12.18 -15.40
CA LEU A 156 11.50 -12.21 -13.95
C LEU A 156 12.96 -12.03 -13.51
N CYS A 157 13.24 -11.03 -12.70
CA CYS A 157 14.53 -10.84 -12.07
C CYS A 157 14.65 -11.77 -10.86
N ARG A 158 15.60 -12.71 -10.91
CA ARG A 158 15.79 -13.68 -9.83
C ARG A 158 16.33 -13.07 -8.55
N ASP A 159 16.98 -11.92 -8.66
CA ASP A 159 17.66 -11.26 -7.57
C ASP A 159 17.43 -9.75 -7.64
N VAL A 160 17.57 -9.09 -6.51
CA VAL A 160 17.53 -7.63 -6.46
C VAL A 160 18.71 -7.02 -7.19
N ARG A 161 18.49 -5.92 -7.88
CA ARG A 161 19.55 -5.25 -8.63
C ARG A 161 20.33 -4.30 -7.72
N HIS A 162 21.64 -4.26 -7.96
CA HIS A 162 22.59 -3.21 -7.60
C HIS A 162 22.50 -2.59 -6.19
N GLY A 163 23.36 -3.04 -5.28
CA GLY A 163 23.69 -2.31 -4.05
C GLY A 163 22.58 -2.23 -3.02
N ARG A 164 21.44 -2.84 -3.28
CA ARG A 164 20.34 -2.92 -2.34
C ARG A 164 20.79 -3.68 -1.10
N LYS A 165 20.65 -3.06 0.05
CA LYS A 165 21.02 -3.66 1.33
C LYS A 165 20.11 -3.15 2.43
N TRP A 166 20.03 -3.90 3.49
CA TRP A 166 19.44 -3.42 4.72
C TRP A 166 20.33 -2.36 5.36
N GLN A 167 19.71 -1.35 5.96
CA GLN A 167 20.38 -0.20 6.54
C GLN A 167 19.76 0.14 7.91
N LYS A 168 20.58 0.67 8.78
CA LYS A 168 20.10 1.33 10.00
C LYS A 168 19.51 2.71 9.67
N PRO A 169 18.65 3.27 10.55
CA PRO A 169 18.06 4.59 10.32
C PRO A 169 19.09 5.69 10.04
N SER A 170 20.21 5.71 10.75
CA SER A 170 21.28 6.71 10.55
C SER A 170 21.92 6.68 9.15
N GLU A 171 21.84 5.54 8.47
CA GLU A 171 22.46 5.31 7.15
C GLU A 171 21.54 5.67 5.98
N GLY A 172 20.21 5.47 6.12
CA GLY A 172 19.32 5.54 4.95
C GLY A 172 17.95 6.17 5.20
N ALA A 173 17.55 6.50 6.43
CA ALA A 173 16.18 6.93 6.70
C ALA A 173 15.76 8.21 5.96
N ARG A 174 16.68 9.14 5.70
CA ARG A 174 16.35 10.43 5.05
C ARG A 174 15.82 10.24 3.62
N GLU A 175 16.38 9.29 2.89
CA GLU A 175 15.99 8.98 1.51
C GLU A 175 14.88 7.95 1.44
N PHE A 176 14.59 7.28 2.54
CA PHE A 176 13.57 6.25 2.65
C PHE A 176 12.16 6.85 2.68
N SER A 177 11.17 6.04 2.29
CA SER A 177 9.74 6.34 2.41
C SER A 177 9.40 6.94 3.75
N ALA A 178 8.88 8.17 3.77
CA ALA A 178 8.40 8.79 5.01
C ALA A 178 7.30 7.94 5.66
N LEU A 179 6.34 7.46 4.86
CA LEU A 179 5.27 6.58 5.34
C LEU A 179 5.85 5.30 5.96
N GLY A 180 6.70 4.59 5.22
CA GLY A 180 7.30 3.33 5.68
C GLY A 180 8.15 3.51 6.93
N PHE A 181 8.93 4.59 7.02
CA PHE A 181 9.72 4.91 8.20
C PHE A 181 8.84 5.20 9.42
N PHE A 182 7.82 6.05 9.29
CA PHE A 182 6.94 6.38 10.41
C PHE A 182 6.13 5.18 10.88
N VAL A 183 5.66 4.30 9.97
CA VAL A 183 5.03 3.03 10.35
C VAL A 183 5.98 2.20 11.21
N ALA A 184 7.23 2.01 10.79
CA ALA A 184 8.22 1.27 11.58
C ALA A 184 8.47 1.92 12.94
N GLN A 185 8.65 3.25 12.98
CA GLN A 185 8.94 3.99 14.19
C GLN A 185 7.80 3.89 15.20
N ILE A 186 6.56 4.10 14.77
CA ILE A 186 5.39 4.01 15.65
C ILE A 186 5.22 2.57 16.18
N LEU A 187 5.37 1.54 15.33
CA LEU A 187 5.30 0.14 15.76
C LEU A 187 6.34 -0.18 16.83
N VAL A 188 7.59 0.19 16.59
CA VAL A 188 8.69 -0.04 17.53
C VAL A 188 8.43 0.68 18.85
N GLN A 189 8.01 1.93 18.82
CA GLN A 189 7.70 2.71 20.03
C GLN A 189 6.51 2.13 20.80
N LYS A 190 5.41 1.78 20.11
CA LYS A 190 4.20 1.21 20.74
C LYS A 190 4.41 -0.20 21.30
N THR A 191 5.36 -0.95 20.76
CA THR A 191 5.78 -2.27 21.29
C THR A 191 6.91 -2.17 22.32
N GLY A 192 7.29 -0.97 22.74
CA GLY A 192 8.35 -0.74 23.74
C GLY A 192 9.73 -1.19 23.25
N ASN A 193 9.99 -1.11 21.95
CA ASN A 193 11.24 -1.53 21.29
C ASN A 193 11.58 -3.03 21.51
N ALA A 194 10.57 -3.85 21.83
CA ALA A 194 10.75 -5.27 22.09
C ALA A 194 10.68 -6.14 20.82
N ILE A 195 10.14 -5.59 19.73
CA ILE A 195 9.97 -6.27 18.46
C ILE A 195 10.64 -5.44 17.38
N PRO A 196 11.76 -5.91 16.81
CA PRO A 196 12.37 -5.25 15.65
C PRO A 196 11.40 -5.14 14.49
N VAL A 197 11.47 -4.03 13.75
CA VAL A 197 10.66 -3.83 12.54
C VAL A 197 11.56 -3.58 11.34
N GLY A 198 11.41 -4.43 10.33
CA GLY A 198 12.03 -4.28 9.02
C GLY A 198 11.02 -3.77 8.00
N VAL A 199 11.37 -2.77 7.21
CA VAL A 199 10.53 -2.31 6.10
C VAL A 199 11.25 -2.46 4.79
N ILE A 200 10.60 -3.14 3.85
CA ILE A 200 11.04 -3.26 2.46
C ILE A 200 10.19 -2.29 1.63
N GLU A 201 10.81 -1.23 1.14
CA GLU A 201 10.17 -0.26 0.27
C GLU A 201 10.18 -0.78 -1.18
N ILE A 202 9.01 -0.72 -1.83
CA ILE A 202 8.85 -0.97 -3.26
C ILE A 202 8.00 0.14 -3.83
N ASP A 203 8.63 1.04 -4.55
CA ASP A 203 7.98 2.20 -5.13
C ASP A 203 8.17 2.26 -6.66
N ALA A 204 7.18 2.85 -7.32
CA ALA A 204 7.25 3.10 -8.75
C ALA A 204 6.41 4.34 -9.11
N ASP A 205 7.09 5.45 -9.35
CA ASP A 205 6.46 6.74 -9.63
C ASP A 205 5.52 6.69 -10.83
N GLY A 206 4.31 7.23 -10.67
CA GLY A 206 3.34 7.36 -11.74
C GLY A 206 2.79 6.03 -12.29
N GLN A 207 2.98 4.92 -11.60
CA GLN A 207 2.58 3.61 -12.12
C GLN A 207 1.20 3.16 -11.69
N SER A 208 0.43 2.64 -12.65
CA SER A 208 -0.86 2.02 -12.41
C SER A 208 -0.73 0.65 -11.75
N LEU A 209 -1.84 0.17 -11.17
CA LEU A 209 -1.94 -1.12 -10.48
C LEU A 209 -1.44 -2.30 -11.35
N GLY A 210 -1.69 -2.28 -12.65
CA GLY A 210 -1.27 -3.34 -13.58
C GLY A 210 0.22 -3.61 -13.59
N MET A 211 1.06 -2.61 -13.25
CA MET A 211 2.51 -2.74 -13.23
C MET A 211 3.04 -3.58 -12.08
N PHE A 212 2.25 -3.73 -11.03
CA PHE A 212 2.56 -4.54 -9.85
C PHE A 212 2.12 -6.00 -10.00
N MET A 213 1.50 -6.36 -11.13
CA MET A 213 0.93 -7.69 -11.36
C MET A 213 1.93 -8.67 -11.97
N PRO A 214 1.90 -9.95 -11.57
CA PRO A 214 2.55 -11.02 -12.33
C PRO A 214 2.04 -11.08 -13.77
N ASN A 215 2.91 -11.49 -14.70
CA ASN A 215 2.59 -11.53 -16.12
C ASN A 215 1.28 -12.28 -16.42
N GLU A 216 1.11 -13.47 -15.82
CA GLU A 216 -0.06 -14.34 -16.07
C GLU A 216 -1.36 -13.67 -15.58
N LEU A 217 -1.33 -13.02 -14.42
CA LEU A 217 -2.50 -12.32 -13.88
C LEU A 217 -2.84 -11.09 -14.72
N ALA A 218 -1.83 -10.35 -15.14
CA ALA A 218 -2.02 -9.19 -15.98
C ALA A 218 -2.59 -9.56 -17.36
N ASP A 219 -2.17 -10.71 -17.94
CA ASP A 219 -2.75 -11.26 -19.18
C ASP A 219 -4.22 -11.68 -18.96
N GLU A 220 -4.53 -12.35 -17.85
CA GLU A 220 -5.89 -12.78 -17.50
C GLU A 220 -6.85 -11.59 -17.34
N LEU A 221 -6.38 -10.52 -16.69
CA LEU A 221 -7.17 -9.32 -16.43
C LEU A 221 -7.11 -8.30 -17.58
N HIS A 222 -6.41 -8.61 -18.66
CA HIS A 222 -6.23 -7.71 -19.81
C HIS A 222 -5.71 -6.31 -19.42
N THR A 223 -4.79 -6.25 -18.45
CA THR A 223 -4.28 -4.96 -17.95
C THR A 223 -3.38 -4.24 -18.95
N ASP A 224 -2.83 -4.95 -19.95
CA ASP A 224 -2.06 -4.33 -21.04
C ASP A 224 -2.95 -3.42 -21.89
N ASP A 225 -4.21 -3.81 -22.11
CA ASP A 225 -5.18 -2.95 -22.78
C ASP A 225 -5.51 -1.70 -21.96
N LEU A 226 -5.46 -1.80 -20.61
CA LEU A 226 -5.62 -0.67 -19.71
C LEU A 226 -4.40 0.25 -19.74
N ILE A 227 -3.22 -0.34 -19.84
CA ILE A 227 -1.94 0.35 -19.88
C ILE A 227 -1.78 1.14 -21.17
N ASP A 228 -2.08 0.57 -22.33
CA ASP A 228 -1.91 1.22 -23.64
C ASP A 228 -2.70 2.54 -23.74
N GLY A 229 -3.87 2.62 -23.12
CA GLY A 229 -4.66 3.86 -23.09
C GLY A 229 -4.12 4.92 -22.14
N VAL A 230 -3.62 4.51 -20.98
CA VAL A 230 -3.19 5.40 -19.88
C VAL A 230 -1.73 5.81 -20.03
N TYR A 231 -0.89 4.90 -20.48
CA TYR A 231 0.55 5.12 -20.59
C TYR A 231 0.96 6.21 -21.55
N LYS A 232 0.19 6.39 -22.60
CA LYS A 232 0.41 7.52 -23.52
C LYS A 232 0.15 8.87 -22.85
N CYS A 233 -0.42 8.86 -21.65
CA CYS A 233 -0.93 10.06 -20.99
C CYS A 233 -0.15 10.49 -19.75
N MET A 234 0.58 9.59 -19.07
CA MET A 234 1.20 9.88 -17.79
C MET A 234 2.63 9.35 -17.69
N TRP A 235 3.62 10.13 -18.13
CA TRP A 235 5.04 9.88 -17.85
C TRP A 235 5.68 8.64 -18.47
N HIS A 236 5.02 7.94 -19.38
CA HIS A 236 5.62 6.76 -19.96
C HIS A 236 6.55 7.08 -21.10
N ILE A 237 7.76 6.66 -20.96
CA ILE A 237 8.82 6.77 -21.94
C ILE A 237 9.19 5.36 -22.40
N GLY A 238 8.44 4.80 -23.36
CA GLY A 238 8.79 3.52 -23.98
C GLY A 238 7.62 2.87 -24.69
N PRO A 239 7.91 2.07 -25.73
CA PRO A 239 6.89 1.56 -26.66
C PRO A 239 6.16 0.30 -26.20
N GLU A 240 6.46 -0.28 -25.03
CA GLU A 240 5.92 -1.57 -24.66
C GLU A 240 5.40 -1.63 -23.20
N PRO A 241 4.26 -2.29 -22.97
CA PRO A 241 3.76 -2.59 -21.64
C PRO A 241 4.79 -3.46 -20.92
N SER A 242 5.26 -3.01 -19.78
CA SER A 242 6.19 -3.79 -18.98
C SER A 242 5.69 -3.87 -17.54
N ARG A 243 5.52 -5.07 -17.04
CA ARG A 243 5.15 -5.38 -15.65
C ARG A 243 6.39 -5.35 -14.77
N TYR A 244 7.20 -4.33 -14.98
CA TYR A 244 8.55 -4.31 -14.44
C TYR A 244 8.59 -4.19 -12.92
N VAL A 245 7.57 -3.59 -12.31
CA VAL A 245 7.53 -3.44 -10.85
C VAL A 245 7.45 -4.81 -10.19
N TYR A 246 6.50 -5.63 -10.64
CA TYR A 246 6.44 -7.00 -10.16
C TYR A 246 7.72 -7.78 -10.49
N ASN A 247 8.11 -7.78 -11.77
CA ASN A 247 9.20 -8.62 -12.26
C ASN A 247 10.55 -8.28 -11.63
N GLN A 248 10.79 -7.01 -11.31
CA GLN A 248 12.09 -6.55 -10.84
C GLN A 248 12.15 -6.25 -9.35
N PHE A 249 11.03 -5.85 -8.74
CA PHE A 249 11.03 -5.37 -7.35
C PHE A 249 10.24 -6.25 -6.39
N ILE A 250 9.18 -6.95 -6.83
CA ILE A 250 8.41 -7.85 -5.96
C ILE A 250 8.92 -9.29 -6.05
N TYR A 251 9.11 -9.80 -7.26
CA TYR A 251 9.48 -11.19 -7.49
C TYR A 251 10.75 -11.65 -6.76
N PRO A 252 11.82 -10.86 -6.67
CA PRO A 252 13.03 -11.27 -5.95
C PRO A 252 12.78 -11.58 -4.47
N PHE A 253 11.76 -10.97 -3.87
CA PHE A 253 11.43 -11.12 -2.44
C PHE A 253 10.39 -12.21 -2.15
N GLN A 254 9.90 -12.96 -3.12
CA GLN A 254 8.80 -13.92 -2.92
C GLN A 254 9.05 -15.00 -1.85
N ARG A 255 10.31 -15.25 -1.50
CA ARG A 255 10.67 -16.24 -0.48
C ARG A 255 10.91 -15.64 0.90
N ILE A 256 10.83 -14.32 1.04
CA ILE A 256 11.01 -13.62 2.32
C ILE A 256 9.76 -13.79 3.19
N GLY A 257 9.95 -14.16 4.45
CA GLY A 257 8.90 -14.08 5.46
C GLY A 257 8.54 -12.63 5.77
N HIS A 258 7.24 -12.33 5.90
CA HIS A 258 6.77 -11.00 6.27
C HIS A 258 5.42 -11.06 7.00
N SER A 259 5.06 -9.98 7.70
CA SER A 259 3.83 -9.84 8.47
C SER A 259 2.71 -9.15 7.72
N GLY A 260 2.96 -8.50 6.59
CA GLY A 260 1.93 -7.82 5.81
C GLY A 260 2.47 -6.81 4.80
N ILE A 261 1.53 -6.16 4.12
CA ILE A 261 1.80 -5.11 3.13
C ILE A 261 1.09 -3.83 3.56
N VAL A 262 1.82 -2.71 3.59
CA VAL A 262 1.27 -1.36 3.60
C VAL A 262 1.23 -0.87 2.15
N TRP A 263 0.05 -0.49 1.69
CA TRP A 263 -0.20 -0.12 0.30
C TRP A 263 -0.67 1.33 0.19
N TYR A 264 0.06 2.12 -0.59
CA TYR A 264 -0.35 3.49 -0.92
C TYR A 264 -0.15 3.75 -2.41
N GLN A 265 -1.19 3.48 -3.19
CA GLN A 265 -1.22 3.65 -4.65
C GLN A 265 -2.69 3.77 -5.10
N GLY A 266 -2.94 4.40 -6.20
CA GLY A 266 -4.24 4.60 -6.82
C GLY A 266 -4.28 5.87 -7.65
N GLU A 267 -3.30 6.75 -7.45
CA GLU A 267 -3.21 8.06 -8.10
C GLU A 267 -3.11 7.96 -9.63
N SER A 268 -2.57 6.86 -10.13
CA SER A 268 -2.47 6.61 -11.58
C SER A 268 -3.62 5.80 -12.16
N ASP A 269 -4.60 5.40 -11.31
CA ASP A 269 -5.76 4.58 -11.70
C ASP A 269 -7.10 5.34 -11.60
N PHE A 270 -7.07 6.66 -11.42
CA PHE A 270 -8.27 7.51 -11.29
C PHE A 270 -9.09 7.65 -12.59
N ASN A 271 -8.52 7.26 -13.72
CA ASN A 271 -9.14 7.43 -15.04
C ASN A 271 -10.35 6.50 -15.25
N GLU A 272 -11.16 6.82 -16.26
CA GLU A 272 -12.40 6.11 -16.58
C GLU A 272 -12.22 4.63 -16.98
N VAL A 273 -11.00 4.21 -17.30
CA VAL A 273 -10.69 2.84 -17.72
C VAL A 273 -10.27 1.97 -16.53
N ASN A 274 -9.36 2.45 -15.70
CA ASN A 274 -8.79 1.69 -14.59
C ASN A 274 -9.68 1.73 -13.35
N CYS A 275 -10.28 2.88 -13.07
CA CYS A 275 -11.04 3.11 -11.87
C CYS A 275 -12.17 2.10 -11.66
N PRO A 276 -13.04 1.77 -12.65
CA PRO A 276 -14.16 0.85 -12.44
C PRO A 276 -13.76 -0.58 -12.07
N VAL A 277 -12.52 -0.97 -12.37
CA VAL A 277 -12.00 -2.33 -12.13
C VAL A 277 -10.96 -2.38 -11.01
N TYR A 278 -10.58 -1.22 -10.44
CA TYR A 278 -9.47 -1.13 -9.48
C TYR A 278 -9.63 -2.06 -8.28
N SER A 279 -10.77 -2.03 -7.59
CA SER A 279 -10.99 -2.83 -6.40
C SER A 279 -10.90 -4.34 -6.66
N LYS A 280 -11.44 -4.81 -7.79
CA LYS A 280 -11.39 -6.22 -8.21
C LYS A 280 -9.97 -6.63 -8.60
N ASN A 281 -9.32 -5.82 -9.39
CA ASN A 281 -7.94 -6.07 -9.84
C ASN A 281 -6.97 -6.05 -8.65
N PHE A 282 -7.19 -5.15 -7.70
CA PHE A 282 -6.42 -5.13 -6.46
C PHE A 282 -6.62 -6.40 -5.63
N ALA A 283 -7.87 -6.84 -5.44
CA ALA A 283 -8.16 -8.07 -4.71
C ALA A 283 -7.55 -9.31 -5.40
N ALA A 284 -7.59 -9.36 -6.73
CA ALA A 284 -6.93 -10.41 -7.50
C ALA A 284 -5.41 -10.39 -7.34
N LEU A 285 -4.78 -9.21 -7.42
CA LEU A 285 -3.34 -9.04 -7.19
C LEU A 285 -2.93 -9.53 -5.81
N MET A 286 -3.60 -9.09 -4.74
CA MET A 286 -3.23 -9.49 -3.38
C MET A 286 -3.47 -10.97 -3.12
N THR A 287 -4.54 -11.55 -3.69
CA THR A 287 -4.79 -13.00 -3.64
C THR A 287 -3.65 -13.77 -4.30
N GLU A 288 -3.20 -13.32 -5.46
CA GLU A 288 -2.08 -13.95 -6.18
C GLU A 288 -0.73 -13.76 -5.43
N LEU A 289 -0.50 -12.59 -4.84
CA LEU A 289 0.70 -12.38 -4.02
C LEU A 289 0.69 -13.29 -2.79
N ARG A 290 -0.42 -13.44 -2.08
CA ARG A 290 -0.57 -14.39 -0.97
C ARG A 290 -0.22 -15.82 -1.39
N ARG A 291 -0.66 -16.23 -2.57
CA ARG A 291 -0.34 -17.55 -3.13
C ARG A 291 1.16 -17.69 -3.47
N ARG A 292 1.79 -16.62 -4.01
CA ARG A 292 3.18 -16.66 -4.49
C ARG A 292 4.22 -16.55 -3.38
N PHE A 293 3.96 -15.76 -2.36
CA PHE A 293 4.86 -15.68 -1.20
C PHE A 293 4.92 -17.00 -0.42
N ASP A 294 3.87 -17.82 -0.48
CA ASP A 294 3.80 -19.17 0.11
C ASP A 294 4.27 -19.20 1.58
N LEU A 295 3.74 -18.31 2.40
CA LEU A 295 4.03 -18.27 3.83
C LEU A 295 3.26 -19.37 4.57
N LYS A 296 3.82 -19.90 5.67
CA LYS A 296 3.14 -20.92 6.48
C LYS A 296 2.19 -20.30 7.49
N LYS A 297 2.71 -19.37 8.31
CA LYS A 297 1.95 -18.74 9.38
C LYS A 297 1.12 -17.56 8.86
N HIS A 298 1.71 -16.77 8.00
CA HIS A 298 1.10 -15.55 7.46
C HIS A 298 0.54 -15.75 6.05
N ARG A 299 -0.05 -16.93 5.79
CA ARG A 299 -0.57 -17.28 4.45
C ARG A 299 -1.54 -16.23 3.91
N ASP A 300 -2.45 -15.79 4.76
CA ASP A 300 -3.41 -14.73 4.46
C ASP A 300 -2.96 -13.42 5.11
N PHE A 301 -1.72 -13.01 4.85
CA PHE A 301 -1.15 -11.82 5.47
C PHE A 301 -2.06 -10.59 5.28
N PRO A 302 -2.13 -9.71 6.30
CA PRO A 302 -2.93 -8.50 6.21
C PRO A 302 -2.40 -7.53 5.17
N VAL A 303 -3.33 -6.81 4.55
CA VAL A 303 -3.03 -5.69 3.64
C VAL A 303 -3.63 -4.43 4.24
N TYR A 304 -2.79 -3.44 4.49
CA TYR A 304 -3.15 -2.18 5.09
C TYR A 304 -3.09 -1.09 4.02
N ILE A 305 -4.22 -0.51 3.69
CA ILE A 305 -4.38 0.42 2.57
C ILE A 305 -4.47 1.84 3.13
N VAL A 306 -3.71 2.76 2.57
CA VAL A 306 -3.87 4.19 2.82
C VAL A 306 -4.83 4.76 1.79
N GLU A 307 -5.98 5.29 2.24
CA GLU A 307 -6.92 5.98 1.36
C GLU A 307 -6.25 7.21 0.74
N LEU A 308 -6.52 7.49 -0.53
CA LEU A 308 -6.06 8.72 -1.15
C LEU A 308 -6.71 9.94 -0.48
N PRO A 309 -5.94 10.95 -0.08
CA PRO A 309 -6.52 12.17 0.50
C PRO A 309 -7.33 12.94 -0.55
N ALA A 310 -8.07 13.95 -0.11
CA ALA A 310 -8.67 14.90 -1.03
C ALA A 310 -7.59 15.56 -1.89
N SER A 311 -7.88 15.77 -3.17
CA SER A 311 -7.02 16.55 -4.06
C SER A 311 -7.55 17.97 -4.21
N TYR A 312 -6.65 18.92 -4.41
CA TYR A 312 -7.02 20.30 -4.64
C TYR A 312 -7.69 20.50 -5.99
N PRO A 313 -8.76 21.33 -6.07
CA PRO A 313 -9.12 21.94 -7.35
C PRO A 313 -7.99 22.88 -7.79
N PRO A 314 -7.79 23.04 -9.11
CA PRO A 314 -6.88 24.05 -9.62
C PRO A 314 -7.24 25.42 -9.01
N TYR A 315 -6.28 26.12 -8.41
CA TYR A 315 -6.53 27.46 -7.90
C TYR A 315 -6.57 28.50 -9.03
N GLU A 316 -7.20 29.62 -8.78
CA GLU A 316 -7.23 30.73 -9.73
C GLU A 316 -5.81 31.19 -10.06
N GLY A 317 -5.41 31.05 -11.34
CA GLY A 317 -4.03 31.29 -11.80
C GLY A 317 -3.19 30.05 -12.03
N TRP A 318 -3.73 28.83 -11.84
CA TRP A 318 -3.09 27.62 -12.30
C TRP A 318 -2.94 27.65 -13.82
N PRO A 319 -1.78 27.33 -14.40
CA PRO A 319 -1.60 27.37 -15.86
C PRO A 319 -2.61 26.44 -16.54
N GLU A 320 -3.38 26.99 -17.49
CA GLU A 320 -4.25 26.18 -18.34
C GLU A 320 -3.39 25.12 -19.06
N GLY A 321 -3.80 23.85 -18.96
CA GLY A 321 -3.13 22.75 -19.61
C GLY A 321 -2.15 21.96 -18.71
N GLU A 322 -1.95 22.35 -17.46
CA GLU A 322 -1.20 21.52 -16.51
C GLU A 322 -1.97 20.25 -16.17
N LEU A 323 -1.32 19.09 -16.31
CA LEU A 323 -1.90 17.75 -16.09
C LEU A 323 -2.59 17.61 -14.73
N TRP A 324 -2.04 18.25 -13.71
CA TRP A 324 -2.53 18.22 -12.33
C TRP A 324 -3.92 18.82 -12.12
N ALA A 325 -4.37 19.68 -13.05
CA ALA A 325 -5.71 20.27 -13.01
C ALA A 325 -6.84 19.27 -13.28
N TYR A 326 -6.50 18.08 -13.80
CA TYR A 326 -7.47 17.05 -14.21
C TYR A 326 -7.50 15.82 -13.32
N ILE A 327 -6.73 15.79 -12.21
CA ILE A 327 -6.70 14.66 -11.31
C ILE A 327 -7.97 14.67 -10.45
N ASP A 328 -8.81 13.67 -10.65
CA ASP A 328 -10.03 13.46 -9.86
C ASP A 328 -10.00 12.11 -9.13
N TYR A 329 -9.67 12.13 -7.86
CA TYR A 329 -9.69 10.94 -7.00
C TYR A 329 -11.10 10.59 -6.49
N GLY A 330 -12.12 11.37 -6.85
CA GLY A 330 -13.48 11.18 -6.36
C GLY A 330 -14.10 9.83 -6.73
N ASN A 331 -13.70 9.26 -7.85
CA ASN A 331 -14.18 7.95 -8.27
C ASN A 331 -13.34 6.80 -7.71
N ILE A 332 -12.01 6.96 -7.56
CA ILE A 332 -11.16 5.88 -7.10
C ILE A 332 -11.23 5.66 -5.59
N ARG A 333 -11.45 6.69 -4.78
CA ARG A 333 -11.60 6.52 -3.32
C ARG A 333 -12.74 5.56 -2.94
N PRO A 334 -13.96 5.67 -3.52
CA PRO A 334 -15.01 4.68 -3.31
C PRO A 334 -14.61 3.26 -3.74
N GLU A 335 -13.81 3.11 -4.80
CA GLU A 335 -13.27 1.81 -5.19
C GLU A 335 -12.29 1.27 -4.15
N MET A 336 -11.43 2.11 -3.60
CA MET A 336 -10.55 1.72 -2.49
C MET A 336 -11.36 1.27 -1.26
N GLY A 337 -12.43 1.99 -0.93
CA GLY A 337 -13.33 1.66 0.18
C GLY A 337 -14.06 0.32 0.04
N ARG A 338 -14.19 -0.22 -1.19
CA ARG A 338 -14.77 -1.55 -1.45
C ARG A 338 -13.80 -2.70 -1.19
N ILE A 339 -12.50 -2.45 -1.21
CA ILE A 339 -11.49 -3.53 -1.14
C ILE A 339 -11.69 -4.42 0.09
N PRO A 340 -11.93 -3.90 1.31
CA PRO A 340 -12.15 -4.74 2.48
C PRO A 340 -13.36 -5.67 2.40
N ASN A 341 -14.31 -5.41 1.51
CA ASN A 341 -15.45 -6.29 1.27
C ASN A 341 -15.15 -7.37 0.21
N LEU A 342 -14.12 -7.19 -0.63
CA LEU A 342 -13.71 -8.11 -1.69
C LEU A 342 -12.53 -8.99 -1.27
N LEU A 343 -11.65 -8.49 -0.43
CA LEU A 343 -10.43 -9.15 0.00
C LEU A 343 -10.44 -9.34 1.52
N PRO A 344 -10.60 -10.56 2.02
CA PRO A 344 -10.47 -10.84 3.46
C PRO A 344 -9.10 -10.41 4.00
N ASN A 345 -9.06 -10.03 5.27
CA ASN A 345 -7.84 -9.57 5.94
C ASN A 345 -7.17 -8.39 5.22
N SER A 346 -7.99 -7.44 4.78
CA SER A 346 -7.54 -6.14 4.28
C SER A 346 -8.25 -5.02 5.03
N TYR A 347 -7.55 -3.93 5.25
CA TYR A 347 -7.95 -2.82 6.08
C TYR A 347 -7.61 -1.51 5.39
N ILE A 348 -8.42 -0.48 5.57
CA ILE A 348 -8.18 0.83 4.97
C ILE A 348 -8.16 1.91 6.05
N ALA A 349 -7.12 2.73 6.03
CA ALA A 349 -6.95 3.89 6.89
C ALA A 349 -7.43 5.16 6.19
N ALA A 350 -8.32 5.90 6.84
CA ALA A 350 -8.88 7.14 6.31
C ALA A 350 -7.82 8.24 6.16
N SER A 351 -7.96 9.06 5.12
CA SER A 351 -7.09 10.21 4.85
C SER A 351 -7.84 11.47 4.43
N SER A 352 -9.16 11.45 4.39
CA SER A 352 -9.96 12.54 3.83
C SER A 352 -9.87 13.89 4.58
N ASP A 353 -9.52 13.86 5.87
CA ASP A 353 -9.27 15.03 6.72
C ASP A 353 -7.79 15.46 6.80
N LEU A 354 -6.90 14.70 6.20
CA LEU A 354 -5.46 14.95 6.23
C LEU A 354 -4.99 15.90 5.12
N TRP A 355 -5.91 16.71 4.67
CA TRP A 355 -5.68 17.68 3.64
C TRP A 355 -4.92 18.89 4.15
N LEU A 356 -4.04 19.47 3.31
CA LEU A 356 -3.26 20.65 3.63
C LEU A 356 -3.85 21.90 3.00
N ASP A 357 -3.85 22.98 3.78
CA ASP A 357 -4.15 24.34 3.39
C ASP A 357 -3.45 24.77 2.07
N ASP A 358 -4.11 25.54 1.25
CA ASP A 358 -3.80 26.03 -0.10
C ASP A 358 -2.41 26.62 -0.34
N ARG A 359 -1.65 26.85 0.72
CA ARG A 359 -0.29 27.41 0.65
C ARG A 359 0.75 26.42 0.15
N TYR A 360 0.40 25.13 0.00
CA TYR A 360 1.33 24.06 -0.36
C TYR A 360 0.90 23.38 -1.65
N TRP A 361 1.35 23.91 -2.75
CA TRP A 361 0.94 23.61 -4.12
C TRP A 361 1.22 22.19 -4.65
N ASN A 362 1.67 21.25 -3.84
CA ASN A 362 1.87 19.88 -4.27
C ASN A 362 0.75 18.96 -3.76
N SER A 363 -0.46 19.13 -4.31
CA SER A 363 -1.65 18.42 -3.87
C SER A 363 -1.60 16.90 -4.02
N ILE A 364 -0.77 16.36 -4.93
CA ILE A 364 -0.65 14.92 -5.15
C ILE A 364 0.37 14.25 -4.24
N HIS A 365 1.29 15.01 -3.63
CA HIS A 365 2.28 14.52 -2.68
C HIS A 365 2.17 15.26 -1.34
N PRO A 366 1.08 15.07 -0.58
CA PRO A 366 0.86 15.81 0.65
C PRO A 366 1.87 15.42 1.74
N TYR A 367 2.20 16.36 2.63
CA TYR A 367 3.08 16.13 3.76
C TYR A 367 2.49 15.21 4.85
N CYS A 368 1.23 14.80 4.74
CA CYS A 368 0.49 14.07 5.77
C CYS A 368 0.96 12.61 6.02
N LYS A 369 2.21 12.27 5.70
CA LYS A 369 2.73 10.90 5.84
C LYS A 369 2.77 10.41 7.28
N TYR A 370 3.06 11.30 8.26
CA TYR A 370 3.04 10.92 9.67
C TYR A 370 1.63 10.60 10.17
N PRO A 371 0.60 11.47 10.02
CA PRO A 371 -0.76 11.12 10.41
C PRO A 371 -1.33 9.91 9.65
N GLN A 372 -0.97 9.72 8.37
CA GLN A 372 -1.35 8.50 7.64
C GLN A 372 -0.70 7.25 8.25
N ALA A 373 0.58 7.35 8.63
CA ALA A 373 1.27 6.26 9.32
C ALA A 373 0.65 5.96 10.70
N GLU A 374 0.27 6.98 11.48
CA GLU A 374 -0.41 6.77 12.76
C GLU A 374 -1.68 5.93 12.58
N ARG A 375 -2.58 6.32 11.67
CA ARG A 375 -3.83 5.59 11.40
C ARG A 375 -3.62 4.17 10.90
N VAL A 376 -2.73 4.00 9.95
CA VAL A 376 -2.38 2.66 9.47
C VAL A 376 -1.80 1.82 10.60
N THR A 377 -0.94 2.40 11.43
CA THR A 377 -0.29 1.68 12.52
C THR A 377 -1.25 1.34 13.65
N ASP A 378 -2.23 2.18 13.98
CA ASP A 378 -3.26 1.85 14.96
C ASP A 378 -4.07 0.62 14.53
N ILE A 379 -4.42 0.53 13.24
CA ILE A 379 -5.03 -0.67 12.66
C ILE A 379 -4.07 -1.87 12.76
N MET A 380 -2.78 -1.69 12.41
CA MET A 380 -1.78 -2.76 12.48
C MET A 380 -1.60 -3.28 13.92
N LEU A 381 -1.60 -2.38 14.90
CA LEU A 381 -1.50 -2.71 16.33
C LEU A 381 -2.71 -3.52 16.81
N ALA A 382 -3.91 -3.11 16.43
CA ALA A 382 -5.14 -3.84 16.76
C ALA A 382 -5.16 -5.25 16.13
N VAL A 383 -4.83 -5.34 14.83
CA VAL A 383 -4.92 -6.61 14.07
C VAL A 383 -3.76 -7.55 14.36
N GLY A 384 -2.53 -7.05 14.40
CA GLY A 384 -1.31 -7.87 14.43
C GLY A 384 -0.70 -8.05 15.82
N TYR A 385 -0.97 -7.12 16.74
CA TYR A 385 -0.30 -7.10 18.05
C TYR A 385 -1.27 -7.21 19.22
N GLY A 386 -2.59 -7.08 18.99
CA GLY A 386 -3.59 -7.08 20.08
C GLY A 386 -3.47 -5.85 20.99
N ILE A 387 -2.97 -4.73 20.45
CA ILE A 387 -2.85 -3.45 21.14
C ILE A 387 -3.94 -2.52 20.58
N GLY A 388 -4.89 -2.11 21.42
CA GLY A 388 -6.11 -1.46 20.98
C GLY A 388 -7.08 -2.44 20.32
N ASP A 389 -8.07 -1.93 19.63
CA ASP A 389 -9.02 -2.72 18.84
C ASP A 389 -9.37 -2.02 17.53
N LEU A 390 -9.86 -2.80 16.59
CA LEU A 390 -10.12 -2.33 15.23
C LEU A 390 -11.35 -1.39 15.17
N GLU A 391 -12.29 -1.53 16.09
CA GLU A 391 -13.50 -0.71 16.15
C GLU A 391 -13.16 0.77 16.40
N HIS A 392 -12.13 1.04 17.21
CA HIS A 392 -11.67 2.39 17.52
C HIS A 392 -10.56 2.88 16.57
N ALA A 393 -9.78 1.96 16.00
CA ALA A 393 -8.66 2.32 15.12
C ALA A 393 -9.08 2.68 13.69
N ALA A 394 -10.11 2.03 13.16
CA ALA A 394 -10.61 2.28 11.81
C ALA A 394 -11.72 3.35 11.81
N GLY A 395 -11.83 4.10 10.72
CA GLY A 395 -12.97 5.00 10.50
C GLY A 395 -14.20 4.25 9.99
N PRO A 396 -15.40 4.87 10.05
CA PRO A 396 -16.63 4.26 9.58
C PRO A 396 -16.53 3.77 8.14
N GLN A 397 -16.87 2.50 7.93
CA GLN A 397 -16.89 1.86 6.62
C GLN A 397 -18.29 1.39 6.27
N PHE A 398 -18.68 1.62 5.02
CA PHE A 398 -19.96 1.16 4.47
C PHE A 398 -20.12 -0.34 4.64
N CYS A 399 -21.25 -0.74 5.21
CA CYS A 399 -21.63 -2.14 5.41
C CYS A 399 -22.77 -2.54 4.48
N SER A 400 -23.86 -1.81 4.52
CA SER A 400 -25.06 -2.08 3.72
C SER A 400 -25.96 -0.85 3.60
N VAL A 401 -26.92 -0.90 2.68
CA VAL A 401 -27.97 0.10 2.55
C VAL A 401 -29.32 -0.59 2.44
N ARG A 402 -30.34 0.03 3.03
CA ARG A 402 -31.75 -0.38 2.90
C ARG A 402 -32.53 0.76 2.25
N TYR A 403 -33.23 0.44 1.18
CA TYR A 403 -34.06 1.39 0.45
C TYR A 403 -35.54 1.22 0.82
N ASP A 404 -36.22 2.34 1.01
CA ASP A 404 -37.67 2.42 1.24
C ASP A 404 -38.24 3.63 0.50
N GLY A 405 -38.33 3.53 -0.83
CA GLY A 405 -38.83 4.58 -1.71
C GLY A 405 -37.96 5.85 -1.67
N GLU A 406 -38.46 6.89 -0.99
CA GLU A 406 -37.79 8.19 -0.84
C GLU A 406 -36.72 8.19 0.27
N LYS A 407 -36.51 7.05 0.95
CA LYS A 407 -35.57 6.91 2.06
C LYS A 407 -34.52 5.84 1.80
N ALA A 408 -33.34 6.05 2.36
CA ALA A 408 -32.26 5.06 2.41
C ALA A 408 -31.58 5.07 3.79
N GLY A 409 -31.50 3.91 4.43
CA GLY A 409 -30.75 3.73 5.67
C GLY A 409 -29.39 3.11 5.37
N VAL A 410 -28.32 3.86 5.59
CA VAL A 410 -26.92 3.46 5.33
C VAL A 410 -26.28 3.00 6.62
N VAL A 411 -25.87 1.74 6.69
CA VAL A 411 -25.28 1.10 7.87
C VAL A 411 -23.75 1.09 7.75
N PHE A 412 -23.09 1.43 8.85
CA PHE A 412 -21.63 1.46 8.96
C PHE A 412 -21.12 0.45 10.00
N ARG A 413 -19.86 0.06 9.86
CA ARG A 413 -19.05 -0.64 10.85
C ARG A 413 -17.84 0.21 11.23
N TYR A 414 -17.15 -0.12 12.30
CA TYR A 414 -15.99 0.63 12.83
C TYR A 414 -16.34 2.07 13.21
N ILE A 415 -17.37 2.20 14.01
CA ILE A 415 -17.94 3.47 14.44
C ILE A 415 -17.53 3.85 15.87
N ALA A 416 -16.78 2.97 16.56
CA ALA A 416 -16.48 3.06 18.00
C ALA A 416 -17.77 3.13 18.82
N ASP A 417 -17.98 4.19 19.61
CA ASP A 417 -19.19 4.39 20.41
C ASP A 417 -20.35 5.04 19.61
N GLY A 418 -20.23 5.17 18.30
CA GLY A 418 -21.27 5.70 17.42
C GLY A 418 -20.75 6.58 16.29
N ILE A 419 -21.66 6.95 15.40
CA ILE A 419 -21.42 7.89 14.31
C ILE A 419 -21.53 9.32 14.86
N THR A 420 -20.69 10.22 14.35
CA THR A 420 -20.77 11.65 14.64
C THR A 420 -20.39 12.49 13.42
N SER A 421 -20.51 13.80 13.53
CA SER A 421 -20.11 14.75 12.50
C SER A 421 -19.10 15.75 13.03
N ALA A 422 -18.08 16.04 12.23
CA ALA A 422 -17.08 17.05 12.58
C ALA A 422 -17.54 18.46 12.15
N GLY A 423 -17.30 19.47 12.98
CA GLY A 423 -17.47 20.89 12.64
C GLY A 423 -18.91 21.41 12.58
N SER A 424 -19.92 20.58 12.51
CA SER A 424 -21.33 20.96 12.54
C SER A 424 -22.18 19.85 13.15
N SER A 425 -23.46 20.13 13.46
CA SER A 425 -24.44 19.12 13.89
C SER A 425 -25.00 18.32 12.71
N ASP A 426 -24.87 18.83 11.49
CA ASP A 426 -25.45 18.23 10.30
C ASP A 426 -24.43 17.35 9.61
N ILE A 427 -24.83 16.12 9.26
CA ILE A 427 -24.00 15.19 8.47
C ILE A 427 -24.10 15.60 7.01
N ILE A 428 -22.95 15.81 6.36
CA ILE A 428 -22.86 16.21 4.95
C ILE A 428 -21.94 15.30 4.15
N GLY A 429 -22.03 15.37 2.82
CA GLY A 429 -21.15 14.64 1.89
C GLY A 429 -21.77 13.42 1.25
N PHE A 430 -23.05 13.12 1.57
CA PHE A 430 -23.83 12.11 0.87
C PHE A 430 -24.40 12.62 -0.44
N GLU A 431 -24.51 11.74 -1.41
CA GLU A 431 -25.29 11.91 -2.63
C GLU A 431 -26.19 10.69 -2.83
N VAL A 432 -27.41 10.95 -3.30
CA VAL A 432 -28.40 9.92 -3.67
C VAL A 432 -28.62 9.93 -5.16
N ARG A 433 -28.80 8.74 -5.75
CA ARG A 433 -29.11 8.55 -7.16
C ARG A 433 -30.61 8.39 -7.31
N ASP A 434 -31.21 9.14 -8.20
CA ASP A 434 -32.62 9.00 -8.53
C ASP A 434 -32.86 7.89 -9.58
N LYS A 435 -34.12 7.62 -9.92
CA LYS A 435 -34.54 6.63 -10.92
C LYS A 435 -34.03 6.90 -12.35
N ASP A 436 -33.65 8.14 -12.63
CA ASP A 436 -33.14 8.56 -13.94
C ASP A 436 -31.59 8.48 -13.98
N GLY A 437 -30.97 7.99 -12.90
CA GLY A 437 -29.53 7.81 -12.76
C GLY A 437 -28.77 9.08 -12.36
N VAL A 438 -29.48 10.15 -11.99
CA VAL A 438 -28.87 11.44 -11.64
C VAL A 438 -28.49 11.48 -10.16
N TRP A 439 -27.25 11.83 -9.86
CA TRP A 439 -26.76 12.05 -8.51
C TRP A 439 -27.07 13.46 -8.01
N LYS A 440 -27.61 13.57 -6.79
CA LYS A 440 -27.94 14.83 -6.14
C LYS A 440 -27.76 14.74 -4.63
N ALA A 441 -27.64 15.88 -3.95
CA ALA A 441 -27.68 15.89 -2.51
C ALA A 441 -29.03 15.36 -2.00
N PRO A 442 -29.09 14.60 -0.89
CA PRO A 442 -30.34 14.25 -0.23
C PRO A 442 -31.07 15.54 0.28
N ALA A 443 -32.38 15.46 0.44
CA ALA A 443 -33.18 16.54 0.99
C ALA A 443 -32.99 16.68 2.50
N ASP A 444 -32.73 15.56 3.18
CA ASP A 444 -32.41 15.51 4.61
C ASP A 444 -31.43 14.37 4.90
N VAL A 445 -30.59 14.56 5.91
CA VAL A 445 -29.63 13.58 6.42
C VAL A 445 -29.71 13.59 7.93
N SER A 446 -30.00 12.46 8.53
CA SER A 446 -30.08 12.34 9.98
C SER A 446 -29.39 11.10 10.49
N GLU A 447 -28.88 11.19 11.71
CA GLU A 447 -28.47 10.03 12.49
C GLU A 447 -29.70 9.20 12.83
N TYR A 448 -29.71 7.92 12.49
CA TYR A 448 -30.91 7.11 12.67
C TYR A 448 -30.57 5.71 13.15
N GLY A 449 -30.84 5.49 14.42
CA GLY A 449 -31.11 4.17 14.95
C GLY A 449 -29.93 3.25 15.13
N ASP A 450 -30.21 2.34 15.97
CA ASP A 450 -29.45 1.17 16.36
C ASP A 450 -30.04 -0.04 15.61
N VAL A 451 -29.46 -0.39 14.46
CA VAL A 451 -29.92 -1.53 13.65
C VAL A 451 -29.53 -2.86 14.31
N ASN A 452 -28.46 -2.87 15.07
CA ASN A 452 -27.96 -4.08 15.72
C ASN A 452 -28.62 -4.32 17.09
N GLY A 453 -29.28 -3.32 17.69
CA GLY A 453 -29.97 -3.41 18.97
C GLY A 453 -29.05 -3.37 20.19
N ASP A 454 -27.85 -2.83 20.02
CA ASP A 454 -26.83 -2.72 21.08
C ASP A 454 -26.82 -1.33 21.78
N GLY A 455 -27.65 -0.41 21.30
CA GLY A 455 -27.77 0.94 21.84
C GLY A 455 -26.83 1.95 21.18
N ILE A 456 -26.09 1.55 20.13
CA ILE A 456 -25.14 2.39 19.41
C ILE A 456 -25.74 2.80 18.05
N SER A 457 -25.65 4.07 17.69
CA SER A 457 -26.11 4.56 16.39
C SER A 457 -25.10 4.18 15.30
N ASP A 458 -25.48 3.24 14.44
CA ASP A 458 -24.68 2.71 13.33
C ASP A 458 -25.22 3.08 11.95
N THR A 459 -26.30 3.83 11.87
CA THR A 459 -27.05 4.09 10.64
C THR A 459 -27.26 5.58 10.39
N VAL A 460 -27.08 5.98 9.14
CA VAL A 460 -27.47 7.32 8.63
C VAL A 460 -28.71 7.15 7.74
N GLU A 461 -29.81 7.84 8.06
CA GLU A 461 -30.99 7.94 7.19
C GLU A 461 -30.84 9.11 6.22
N LEU A 462 -31.05 8.80 4.94
CA LEU A 462 -31.10 9.77 3.85
C LEU A 462 -32.54 9.88 3.35
N VAL A 463 -33.01 11.10 3.11
CA VAL A 463 -34.33 11.38 2.54
C VAL A 463 -34.18 12.14 1.24
N SER A 464 -34.99 11.84 0.22
CA SER A 464 -34.99 12.52 -1.08
C SER A 464 -36.41 12.90 -1.49
N ASP A 465 -36.56 13.82 -2.44
CA ASP A 465 -37.85 14.18 -3.05
C ASP A 465 -38.41 13.16 -4.03
N GLY A 466 -37.75 12.01 -4.17
CA GLY A 466 -38.16 10.92 -5.07
C GLY A 466 -37.41 9.63 -4.74
N GLU A 467 -37.72 8.55 -5.46
CA GLU A 467 -37.15 7.23 -5.24
C GLU A 467 -35.61 7.26 -5.30
N ILE A 468 -34.97 6.67 -4.28
CA ILE A 468 -33.52 6.52 -4.18
C ILE A 468 -33.14 5.15 -4.76
N THR A 469 -32.23 5.16 -5.74
CA THR A 469 -31.73 3.94 -6.43
C THR A 469 -30.24 3.69 -6.20
N GLY A 470 -29.54 4.59 -5.52
CA GLY A 470 -28.14 4.46 -5.19
C GLY A 470 -27.70 5.50 -4.16
N VAL A 471 -26.64 5.20 -3.41
CA VAL A 471 -26.05 6.09 -2.42
C VAL A 471 -24.54 6.10 -2.58
N ARG A 472 -23.92 7.27 -2.40
CA ARG A 472 -22.48 7.43 -2.29
C ARG A 472 -22.10 8.50 -1.28
N TYR A 473 -20.90 8.36 -0.74
CA TYR A 473 -20.33 9.31 0.22
C TYR A 473 -18.91 9.66 -0.18
N ASN A 474 -18.54 10.94 -0.05
CA ASN A 474 -17.18 11.45 -0.32
C ASN A 474 -16.64 11.05 -1.72
N ALA A 475 -17.53 11.06 -2.72
CA ALA A 475 -17.25 10.60 -4.07
C ALA A 475 -16.81 11.74 -5.02
N ARG A 476 -16.26 12.84 -4.49
CA ARG A 476 -15.66 13.94 -5.24
C ARG A 476 -14.25 14.18 -4.74
N SER A 477 -13.30 14.39 -5.65
CA SER A 477 -11.90 14.63 -5.27
C SER A 477 -11.69 15.93 -4.50
N THR A 478 -12.54 16.92 -4.78
CA THR A 478 -12.45 18.27 -4.21
C THR A 478 -13.16 18.41 -2.86
N ASN A 479 -13.76 17.33 -2.34
CA ASN A 479 -14.39 17.38 -1.03
C ASN A 479 -13.35 17.60 0.06
N THR A 480 -13.54 18.67 0.82
CA THR A 480 -12.69 19.03 1.96
C THR A 480 -13.36 18.65 3.27
N PHE A 481 -12.59 18.10 4.20
CA PHE A 481 -13.08 17.82 5.56
C PHE A 481 -12.77 19.02 6.48
N PRO A 482 -13.68 19.49 7.35
CA PRO A 482 -15.07 19.02 7.50
C PRO A 482 -16.11 19.83 6.69
N ALA A 483 -15.68 20.62 5.71
CA ALA A 483 -16.56 21.58 5.03
C ALA A 483 -17.55 20.94 4.03
N ASP A 484 -17.09 19.92 3.28
CA ASP A 484 -17.89 19.24 2.25
C ASP A 484 -18.27 17.82 2.64
N VAL A 485 -17.50 17.19 3.54
CA VAL A 485 -17.72 15.86 4.12
C VAL A 485 -17.29 15.88 5.57
N ASN A 486 -18.08 15.31 6.47
CA ASN A 486 -17.79 15.43 7.90
C ASN A 486 -18.17 14.21 8.75
N LEU A 487 -18.64 13.13 8.15
CA LEU A 487 -18.97 11.90 8.87
C LEU A 487 -17.71 11.28 9.47
N CYS A 488 -17.74 10.95 10.74
CA CYS A 488 -16.66 10.28 11.45
C CYS A 488 -17.19 9.34 12.55
N SER A 489 -16.32 8.51 13.10
CA SER A 489 -16.58 7.76 14.32
C SER A 489 -16.59 8.70 15.54
N SER A 490 -17.06 8.22 16.70
CA SER A 490 -16.97 8.96 17.96
C SER A 490 -15.54 9.34 18.35
N GLU A 491 -14.54 8.62 17.85
CA GLU A 491 -13.11 8.94 18.02
C GLU A 491 -12.63 10.05 17.05
N GLY A 492 -13.50 10.53 16.15
CA GLY A 492 -13.17 11.56 15.19
C GLY A 492 -12.42 11.05 13.95
N VAL A 493 -12.34 9.72 13.74
CA VAL A 493 -11.75 9.17 12.52
C VAL A 493 -12.76 9.29 11.38
N PRO A 494 -12.40 9.92 10.24
CA PRO A 494 -13.33 10.12 9.13
C PRO A 494 -13.82 8.82 8.51
N ALA A 495 -15.05 8.87 7.98
CA ALA A 495 -15.61 7.79 7.21
C ALA A 495 -14.88 7.61 5.86
N ILE A 496 -14.69 6.36 5.49
CA ILE A 496 -14.13 5.97 4.19
C ILE A 496 -15.13 6.28 3.07
N ALA A 497 -14.62 6.78 1.96
CA ALA A 497 -15.43 7.01 0.76
C ALA A 497 -16.05 5.71 0.25
N PHE A 498 -17.31 5.76 -0.22
CA PHE A 498 -17.98 4.59 -0.77
C PHE A 498 -19.00 4.92 -1.86
N THR A 499 -19.36 3.91 -2.61
CA THR A 499 -20.57 3.84 -3.45
C THR A 499 -21.19 2.44 -3.32
N ASP A 500 -22.50 2.38 -3.27
CA ASP A 500 -23.24 1.11 -3.20
C ASP A 500 -23.60 0.53 -4.58
N LEU A 501 -23.28 1.26 -5.66
CA LEU A 501 -23.55 0.78 -7.02
C LEU A 501 -22.94 -0.62 -7.24
N LYS A 502 -23.75 -1.49 -7.81
CA LYS A 502 -23.32 -2.82 -8.24
C LYS A 502 -22.40 -2.70 -9.46
N ASP A 503 -21.68 -3.76 -9.73
CA ASP A 503 -20.70 -3.78 -10.82
C ASP A 503 -21.31 -3.54 -12.21
N ASP A 504 -22.52 -4.03 -12.44
CA ASP A 504 -23.30 -3.85 -13.69
C ASP A 504 -23.92 -2.45 -13.84
N GLU A 505 -23.98 -1.68 -12.76
CA GLU A 505 -24.48 -0.31 -12.74
C GLU A 505 -23.34 0.74 -12.84
N ARG A 506 -22.09 0.30 -12.83
CA ARG A 506 -20.92 1.14 -13.00
C ARG A 506 -20.68 1.41 -14.46
N ALA A 507 -19.95 2.48 -14.74
CA ALA A 507 -19.55 2.75 -16.10
C ALA A 507 -18.85 1.50 -16.67
N GLU A 508 -19.42 0.93 -17.74
CA GLU A 508 -18.70 -0.08 -18.52
C GLU A 508 -17.42 0.56 -19.06
N ARG A 509 -16.35 -0.24 -19.09
CA ARG A 509 -15.13 0.18 -19.75
C ARG A 509 -15.48 0.69 -21.15
N PRO A 510 -15.06 1.90 -21.56
CA PRO A 510 -15.27 2.39 -22.91
C PRO A 510 -14.74 1.39 -23.92
N ALA A 511 -15.55 1.05 -24.93
CA ALA A 511 -15.12 0.13 -26.00
C ALA A 511 -13.93 0.70 -26.79
N GLU A 512 -13.80 2.03 -26.82
CA GLU A 512 -12.66 2.76 -27.37
C GLU A 512 -12.23 3.82 -26.37
N ILE A 513 -10.95 3.87 -26.05
CA ILE A 513 -10.37 4.89 -25.19
C ILE A 513 -10.24 6.16 -26.01
N ASN A 514 -10.96 7.21 -25.63
CA ASN A 514 -10.80 8.51 -26.27
C ASN A 514 -9.49 9.15 -25.79
N THR A 515 -8.43 8.96 -26.58
CA THR A 515 -7.09 9.51 -26.30
C THR A 515 -7.00 11.01 -26.51
N ASP A 516 -8.01 11.66 -27.10
CA ASP A 516 -8.03 13.11 -27.33
C ASP A 516 -8.18 13.92 -26.03
N ASN A 517 -8.68 13.29 -24.98
CA ASN A 517 -8.80 13.91 -23.65
C ASN A 517 -7.50 13.86 -22.83
N TYR A 518 -6.47 13.23 -23.34
CA TYR A 518 -5.21 13.07 -22.66
C TYR A 518 -4.13 13.90 -23.35
N MET A 519 -3.47 14.76 -22.61
CA MET A 519 -2.34 15.52 -23.17
C MET A 519 -1.12 14.62 -23.29
N PHE A 520 -0.68 14.44 -24.53
CA PHE A 520 0.64 13.85 -24.80
C PHE A 520 1.71 14.89 -24.47
N VAL A 521 2.56 14.60 -23.52
CA VAL A 521 3.81 15.33 -23.34
C VAL A 521 4.85 14.59 -24.18
N ASP A 522 5.16 15.10 -25.36
CA ASP A 522 6.37 14.72 -26.08
C ASP A 522 7.57 15.24 -25.29
N LEU A 523 8.26 14.33 -24.60
CA LEU A 523 9.56 14.58 -23.96
C LEU A 523 10.70 14.16 -24.88
#